data_ff7392079f8fe3b73b4e7f25695b47d3
#
_entry.id   ff7392079f8fe3b73b4e7f25695b47d3
#
_cell.length_a   1.000
_cell.length_b   1.000
_cell.length_c   1.000
_cell.angle_alpha   90.00
_cell.angle_beta   90.00
_cell.angle_gamma   90.00
#
_symmetry.space_group_name_H-M   'P 1'
#
loop_
_entity.id
_entity.type
_entity.pdbx_description
1 polymer ?
#
loop_
_entity_poly.entity_id
_entity_poly.type
_entity_poly.pdbx_seq_one_letter_code
_entity_poly.pdbx_strand_id
1 'polypeptide(L)'
;LPLPPEVNANAWAVDAACSGNPGPMEYRCIDLQTGQQVFHYGPIHGTNNIGEFLAIVHALALMEQRGIKGKVIYSDSYNAALWVKKRKCKTTLVRDARTAKLYEVIARAENWLLTHPCATPVLKWDTAQWGEIPADFGRK
;
A
#
# COMPACT_ATOMS: atom_id res chain seq x y z
N LEU A 1 0.25 -2.22 -20.54
CA LEU A 1 -0.41 -3.52 -20.61
C LEU A 1 -1.93 -3.34 -20.58
N PRO A 2 -2.67 -4.11 -21.39
CA PRO A 2 -4.11 -4.04 -21.32
C PRO A 2 -4.62 -4.58 -20.00
N LEU A 3 -5.54 -3.85 -19.38
CA LEU A 3 -6.15 -4.27 -18.12
C LEU A 3 -7.38 -5.13 -18.40
N PRO A 4 -7.69 -6.11 -17.53
CA PRO A 4 -8.95 -6.83 -17.63
C PRO A 4 -10.14 -5.86 -17.59
N PRO A 5 -11.24 -6.17 -18.31
CA PRO A 5 -12.38 -5.24 -18.36
C PRO A 5 -13.05 -4.99 -17.01
N GLU A 6 -12.91 -5.91 -16.05
CA GLU A 6 -13.46 -5.74 -14.71
C GLU A 6 -12.67 -4.74 -13.86
N VAL A 7 -11.42 -4.45 -14.25
CA VAL A 7 -10.56 -3.54 -13.48
C VAL A 7 -10.94 -2.10 -13.75
N ASN A 8 -11.12 -1.33 -12.69
CA ASN A 8 -11.32 0.11 -12.82
C ASN A 8 -9.98 0.77 -13.14
N ALA A 9 -9.82 1.22 -14.39
CA ALA A 9 -8.57 1.86 -14.82
C ALA A 9 -8.34 3.21 -14.14
N ASN A 10 -9.39 3.85 -13.62
CA ASN A 10 -9.26 5.11 -12.89
C ASN A 10 -8.84 4.82 -11.44
N ALA A 11 -7.63 4.30 -11.30
CA ALA A 11 -7.15 3.75 -10.04
C ALA A 11 -5.63 3.83 -9.92
N TRP A 12 -5.16 3.74 -8.68
CA TRP A 12 -3.75 3.48 -8.37
C TRP A 12 -3.65 2.07 -7.80
N ALA A 13 -2.58 1.37 -8.14
CA ALA A 13 -2.27 0.06 -7.57
C ALA A 13 -1.04 0.19 -6.69
N VAL A 14 -1.07 -0.43 -5.51
CA VAL A 14 0.05 -0.41 -4.58
C VAL A 14 0.52 -1.83 -4.30
N ASP A 15 1.79 -2.00 -4.01
CA ASP A 15 2.36 -3.28 -3.63
C ASP A 15 3.63 -3.05 -2.84
N ALA A 16 4.04 -4.10 -2.13
CA ALA A 16 5.27 -4.10 -1.34
C ALA A 16 6.08 -5.34 -1.63
N ALA A 17 7.36 -5.27 -1.35
CA ALA A 17 8.26 -6.42 -1.43
C ALA A 17 9.20 -6.38 -0.22
N CYS A 18 9.57 -7.55 0.26
CA CYS A 18 10.45 -7.67 1.40
C CYS A 18 11.40 -8.85 1.18
N SER A 19 12.70 -8.58 1.27
CA SER A 19 13.73 -9.63 1.13
C SER A 19 13.98 -10.24 2.51
N GLY A 20 13.20 -11.27 2.84
CA GLY A 20 13.10 -11.82 4.18
C GLY A 20 11.96 -11.15 4.93
N ASN A 21 11.54 -11.71 6.04
CA ASN A 21 10.35 -11.24 6.74
C ASN A 21 10.53 -11.44 8.24
N PRO A 22 11.23 -10.53 8.93
CA PRO A 22 11.62 -9.17 8.54
C PRO A 22 12.88 -9.12 7.67
N GLY A 23 13.05 -7.98 6.99
CA GLY A 23 14.18 -7.72 6.14
C GLY A 23 14.01 -6.38 5.43
N PRO A 24 14.84 -6.08 4.41
CA PRO A 24 14.66 -4.86 3.62
C PRO A 24 13.30 -4.87 2.94
N MET A 25 12.46 -3.91 3.28
CA MET A 25 11.10 -3.76 2.78
C MET A 25 10.97 -2.48 1.98
N GLU A 26 10.26 -2.55 0.85
CA GLU A 26 9.96 -1.38 0.05
C GLU A 26 8.54 -1.49 -0.50
N TYR A 27 7.95 -0.35 -0.85
CA TYR A 27 6.63 -0.33 -1.48
C TYR A 27 6.56 0.72 -2.56
N ARG A 28 5.61 0.58 -3.47
CA ARG A 28 5.40 1.56 -4.52
C ARG A 28 3.94 1.62 -4.96
N CYS A 29 3.64 2.65 -5.76
CA CYS A 29 2.33 2.88 -6.33
C CYS A 29 2.46 3.15 -7.82
N ILE A 30 1.59 2.56 -8.61
CA ILE A 30 1.54 2.74 -10.06
C ILE A 30 0.16 3.27 -10.43
N ASP A 31 0.13 4.29 -11.28
CA ASP A 31 -1.11 4.80 -11.86
C ASP A 31 -1.54 3.87 -12.99
N LEU A 32 -2.73 3.27 -12.89
CA LEU A 32 -3.19 2.31 -13.89
C LEU A 32 -3.51 2.96 -15.23
N GLN A 33 -3.83 4.25 -15.29
CA GLN A 33 -4.12 4.93 -16.54
C GLN A 33 -2.87 5.22 -17.36
N THR A 34 -1.76 5.50 -16.70
CA THR A 34 -0.53 5.92 -17.38
C THR A 34 0.58 4.87 -17.31
N GLY A 35 0.50 3.94 -16.36
CA GLY A 35 1.57 3.00 -16.08
C GLY A 35 2.76 3.62 -15.35
N GLN A 36 2.68 4.88 -14.97
CA GLN A 36 3.79 5.57 -14.31
C GLN A 36 3.81 5.32 -12.81
N GLN A 37 5.00 5.26 -12.25
CA GLN A 37 5.19 5.15 -10.82
C GLN A 37 4.83 6.48 -10.16
N VAL A 38 3.91 6.44 -9.21
CA VAL A 38 3.47 7.61 -8.46
C VAL A 38 4.41 7.90 -7.30
N PHE A 39 4.81 6.84 -6.58
CA PHE A 39 5.79 6.95 -5.51
C PHE A 39 6.46 5.60 -5.26
N HIS A 40 7.59 5.67 -4.57
CA HIS A 40 8.35 4.52 -4.09
C HIS A 40 8.99 4.90 -2.75
N TYR A 41 9.00 3.96 -1.80
CA TYR A 41 9.60 4.17 -0.50
C TYR A 41 10.38 2.93 -0.07
N GLY A 42 11.53 3.17 0.56
CA GLY A 42 12.40 2.11 1.04
C GLY A 42 13.63 1.92 0.16
N PRO A 43 14.45 0.91 0.40
CA PRO A 43 14.24 -0.14 1.41
C PRO A 43 14.43 0.36 2.86
N ILE A 44 13.67 -0.23 3.75
CA ILE A 44 13.78 -0.02 5.20
C ILE A 44 13.48 -1.34 5.89
N HIS A 45 14.14 -1.62 7.00
CA HIS A 45 13.91 -2.87 7.73
C HIS A 45 12.48 -2.96 8.24
N GLY A 46 11.76 -3.99 7.81
CA GLY A 46 10.36 -4.17 8.16
C GLY A 46 9.82 -5.50 7.66
N THR A 47 8.52 -5.55 7.44
CA THR A 47 7.85 -6.75 6.92
C THR A 47 7.01 -6.41 5.70
N ASN A 48 6.65 -7.43 4.93
CA ASN A 48 5.81 -7.24 3.74
C ASN A 48 4.44 -6.65 4.12
N ASN A 49 3.82 -7.16 5.18
CA ASN A 49 2.50 -6.67 5.60
C ASN A 49 2.53 -5.20 6.01
N ILE A 50 3.57 -4.77 6.71
CA ILE A 50 3.75 -3.36 7.06
C ILE A 50 3.88 -2.52 5.79
N GLY A 51 4.69 -2.98 4.84
CA GLY A 51 4.87 -2.28 3.57
C GLY A 51 3.57 -2.11 2.82
N GLU A 52 2.76 -3.17 2.74
CA GLU A 52 1.45 -3.11 2.11
C GLU A 52 0.53 -2.11 2.80
N PHE A 53 0.50 -2.12 4.13
CA PHE A 53 -0.29 -1.18 4.91
C PHE A 53 0.14 0.26 4.65
N LEU A 54 1.42 0.54 4.73
CA LEU A 54 1.96 1.89 4.52
C LEU A 54 1.73 2.37 3.09
N ALA A 55 1.82 1.47 2.11
CA ALA A 55 1.57 1.82 0.72
C ALA A 55 0.15 2.32 0.52
N ILE A 56 -0.83 1.65 1.12
CA ILE A 56 -2.24 2.06 1.03
C ILE A 56 -2.43 3.43 1.68
N VAL A 57 -1.92 3.63 2.90
CA VAL A 57 -2.07 4.90 3.61
C VAL A 57 -1.38 6.03 2.87
N HIS A 58 -0.18 5.78 2.33
CA HIS A 58 0.56 6.77 1.54
C HIS A 58 -0.27 7.20 0.32
N ALA A 59 -0.87 6.24 -0.38
CA ALA A 59 -1.71 6.53 -1.54
C ALA A 59 -2.93 7.36 -1.15
N LEU A 60 -3.60 6.99 -0.05
CA LEU A 60 -4.76 7.73 0.45
C LEU A 60 -4.38 9.17 0.81
N ALA A 61 -3.28 9.33 1.53
CA ALA A 61 -2.81 10.66 1.96
C ALA A 61 -2.44 11.53 0.76
N LEU A 62 -1.79 10.95 -0.24
CA LEU A 62 -1.38 11.69 -1.42
C LEU A 62 -2.58 12.11 -2.26
N MET A 63 -3.59 11.25 -2.39
CA MET A 63 -4.83 11.60 -3.07
C MET A 63 -5.54 12.75 -2.37
N GLU A 64 -5.60 12.72 -1.04
CA GLU A 64 -6.19 13.80 -0.25
C GLU A 64 -5.43 15.11 -0.46
N GLN A 65 -4.11 15.06 -0.41
CA GLN A 65 -3.26 16.24 -0.60
C GLN A 65 -3.43 16.87 -1.99
N ARG A 66 -3.58 16.01 -3.01
CA ARG A 66 -3.73 16.48 -4.41
C ARG A 66 -5.16 16.78 -4.80
N GLY A 67 -6.12 16.58 -3.90
CA GLY A 67 -7.54 16.78 -4.20
C GLY A 67 -8.08 15.80 -5.25
N ILE A 68 -7.48 14.62 -5.36
CA ILE A 68 -7.93 13.59 -6.30
C ILE A 68 -9.17 12.91 -5.76
N LYS A 69 -10.24 12.90 -6.57
CA LYS A 69 -11.50 12.26 -6.19
C LYS A 69 -11.94 11.33 -7.32
N GLY A 70 -12.69 10.28 -6.96
CA GLY A 70 -13.22 9.35 -7.94
C GLY A 70 -12.27 8.24 -8.36
N LYS A 71 -11.05 8.23 -7.84
CA LYS A 71 -10.12 7.10 -8.05
C LYS A 71 -10.29 6.07 -6.94
N VAL A 72 -9.92 4.83 -7.25
CA VAL A 72 -9.86 3.75 -6.26
C VAL A 72 -8.41 3.31 -6.10
N ILE A 73 -8.13 2.57 -5.03
CA ILE A 73 -6.81 2.00 -4.75
C ILE A 73 -6.93 0.49 -4.76
N TYR A 74 -6.10 -0.18 -5.55
CA TYR A 74 -6.01 -1.63 -5.56
C TYR A 74 -4.82 -2.11 -4.75
N SER A 75 -5.05 -3.12 -3.92
CA SER A 75 -4.01 -3.85 -3.19
C SER A 75 -4.32 -5.34 -3.28
N ASP A 76 -3.30 -6.16 -3.38
CA ASP A 76 -3.47 -7.61 -3.36
C ASP A 76 -3.39 -8.18 -1.93
N SER A 77 -3.20 -7.33 -0.92
CA SER A 77 -3.10 -7.75 0.47
C SER A 77 -4.41 -7.58 1.22
N TYR A 78 -5.05 -8.69 1.54
CA TYR A 78 -6.26 -8.68 2.37
C TYR A 78 -5.97 -8.11 3.77
N ASN A 79 -4.86 -8.54 4.38
CA ASN A 79 -4.51 -8.11 5.74
C ASN A 79 -4.26 -6.60 5.80
N ALA A 80 -3.55 -6.05 4.82
CA ALA A 80 -3.27 -4.61 4.81
C ALA A 80 -4.55 -3.80 4.67
N ALA A 81 -5.45 -4.22 3.76
CA ALA A 81 -6.73 -3.55 3.59
C ALA A 81 -7.56 -3.60 4.87
N LEU A 82 -7.54 -4.73 5.58
CA LEU A 82 -8.24 -4.89 6.85
C LEU A 82 -7.66 -3.97 7.93
N TRP A 83 -6.33 -3.87 8.00
CA TRP A 83 -5.66 -2.98 8.96
C TRP A 83 -6.00 -1.51 8.69
N VAL A 84 -6.07 -1.12 7.43
CA VAL A 84 -6.48 0.24 7.05
C VAL A 84 -7.92 0.49 7.50
N LYS A 85 -8.82 -0.45 7.24
CA LYS A 85 -10.21 -0.34 7.66
C LYS A 85 -10.35 -0.20 9.18
N LYS A 86 -9.53 -0.94 9.92
CA LYS A 86 -9.51 -0.89 11.39
C LYS A 86 -8.66 0.25 11.93
N ARG A 87 -7.95 0.97 11.08
CA ARG A 87 -7.06 2.09 11.42
C ARG A 87 -5.97 1.67 12.39
N LYS A 88 -5.49 0.42 12.25
CA LYS A 88 -4.49 -0.14 13.15
C LYS A 88 -3.60 -1.14 12.43
N CYS A 89 -2.29 -0.93 12.48
CA CYS A 89 -1.31 -1.85 11.94
C CYS A 89 -1.00 -2.91 13.00
N LYS A 90 -1.63 -4.07 12.89
CA LYS A 90 -1.51 -5.13 13.90
C LYS A 90 -0.28 -6.01 13.66
N THR A 91 0.86 -5.40 13.49
CA THR A 91 2.11 -6.12 13.29
C THR A 91 2.67 -6.65 14.60
N THR A 92 3.38 -7.77 14.51
CA THR A 92 4.11 -8.36 15.64
C THR A 92 5.62 -8.13 15.55
N LEU A 93 6.05 -7.25 14.64
CA LEU A 93 7.47 -6.94 14.48
C LEU A 93 8.06 -6.43 15.81
N VAL A 94 9.23 -6.97 16.16
CA VAL A 94 9.91 -6.60 17.41
C VAL A 94 10.26 -5.11 17.40
N ARG A 95 9.95 -4.43 18.50
CA ARG A 95 10.32 -3.03 18.70
C ARG A 95 11.71 -2.95 19.30
N ASP A 96 12.66 -2.44 18.50
CA ASP A 96 14.04 -2.25 18.95
C ASP A 96 14.65 -1.06 18.19
N ALA A 97 15.96 -0.86 18.32
CA ALA A 97 16.64 0.26 17.68
C ALA A 97 16.50 0.24 16.15
N ARG A 98 16.46 -0.96 15.54
CA ARG A 98 16.35 -1.09 14.08
C ARG A 98 14.96 -0.77 13.56
N THR A 99 13.93 -0.90 14.39
CA THR A 99 12.54 -0.70 13.99
C THR A 99 11.94 0.59 14.53
N ALA A 100 12.68 1.36 15.31
CA ALA A 100 12.18 2.58 15.94
C ALA A 100 11.65 3.58 14.91
N LYS A 101 12.39 3.81 13.83
CA LYS A 101 11.98 4.73 12.76
C LYS A 101 10.72 4.25 12.06
N LEU A 102 10.66 2.96 11.78
CA LEU A 102 9.49 2.36 11.14
C LEU A 102 8.24 2.50 12.01
N TYR A 103 8.37 2.28 13.32
CA TYR A 103 7.25 2.45 14.23
C TYR A 103 6.78 3.91 14.33
N GLU A 104 7.68 4.87 14.17
CA GLU A 104 7.28 6.28 14.05
C GLU A 104 6.43 6.50 12.80
N VAL A 105 6.83 5.92 11.67
CA VAL A 105 6.08 6.02 10.41
C VAL A 105 4.72 5.35 10.55
N ILE A 106 4.67 4.17 11.17
CA ILE A 106 3.42 3.45 11.42
C ILE A 106 2.47 4.30 12.28
N ALA A 107 2.99 4.90 13.35
CA ALA A 107 2.18 5.74 14.24
C ALA A 107 1.61 6.94 13.50
N ARG A 108 2.38 7.57 12.63
CA ARG A 108 1.90 8.68 11.79
C ARG A 108 0.81 8.23 10.83
N ALA A 109 0.97 7.05 10.24
CA ALA A 109 -0.03 6.49 9.33
C ALA A 109 -1.34 6.20 10.06
N GLU A 110 -1.27 5.57 11.23
CA GLU A 110 -2.44 5.29 12.04
C GLU A 110 -3.16 6.57 12.47
N ASN A 111 -2.39 7.58 12.88
CA ASN A 111 -2.96 8.86 13.27
C ASN A 111 -3.63 9.56 12.08
N TRP A 112 -3.01 9.49 10.91
CA TRP A 112 -3.61 10.06 9.70
C TRP A 112 -4.98 9.42 9.40
N LEU A 113 -5.07 8.09 9.52
CA LEU A 113 -6.33 7.38 9.30
C LEU A 113 -7.42 7.80 10.31
N LEU A 114 -7.03 8.06 11.56
CA LEU A 114 -7.98 8.48 12.58
C LEU A 114 -8.49 9.89 12.35
N THR A 115 -7.66 10.75 11.76
CA THR A 115 -7.99 12.18 11.58
C THR A 115 -8.51 12.52 10.19
N HIS A 116 -8.45 11.58 9.25
CA HIS A 116 -8.87 11.81 7.86
C HIS A 116 -9.85 10.73 7.42
N PRO A 117 -11.15 10.87 7.76
CA PRO A 117 -12.17 9.93 7.23
C PRO A 117 -12.10 10.00 5.71
N CYS A 118 -11.89 8.85 5.09
CA CYS A 118 -11.62 8.79 3.66
C CYS A 118 -12.70 8.02 2.93
N ALA A 119 -13.24 8.62 1.87
CA ALA A 119 -14.24 7.97 1.03
C ALA A 119 -13.64 7.15 -0.11
N THR A 120 -12.32 7.22 -0.31
CA THR A 120 -11.65 6.47 -1.40
C THR A 120 -11.74 4.98 -1.14
N PRO A 121 -12.33 4.18 -2.05
CA PRO A 121 -12.40 2.73 -1.87
C PRO A 121 -11.02 2.10 -2.01
N VAL A 122 -10.72 1.15 -1.12
CA VAL A 122 -9.54 0.28 -1.23
C VAL A 122 -10.06 -1.09 -1.64
N LEU A 123 -9.73 -1.51 -2.86
CA LEU A 123 -10.27 -2.72 -3.46
C LEU A 123 -9.21 -3.81 -3.52
N LYS A 124 -9.64 -5.06 -3.40
CA LYS A 124 -8.77 -6.22 -3.50
C LYS A 124 -8.46 -6.50 -4.97
N TRP A 125 -7.17 -6.57 -5.32
CA TRP A 125 -6.75 -7.02 -6.64
C TRP A 125 -6.90 -8.54 -6.71
N ASP A 126 -7.60 -9.02 -7.75
CA ASP A 126 -7.83 -10.45 -7.92
C ASP A 126 -6.70 -11.07 -8.74
N THR A 127 -5.62 -11.42 -8.06
CA THR A 127 -4.42 -12.00 -8.69
C THR A 127 -4.74 -13.29 -9.44
N ALA A 128 -5.67 -14.10 -8.93
CA ALA A 128 -6.01 -15.37 -9.54
C ALA A 128 -6.63 -15.17 -10.93
N GLN A 129 -7.43 -14.13 -11.13
CA GLN A 129 -8.08 -13.85 -12.41
C GLN A 129 -7.29 -12.87 -13.28
N TRP A 130 -6.61 -11.91 -12.66
CA TRP A 130 -6.03 -10.76 -13.38
C TRP A 130 -4.51 -10.82 -13.51
N GLY A 131 -3.86 -11.83 -12.91
CA GLY A 131 -2.42 -11.91 -12.85
C GLY A 131 -1.85 -10.98 -11.80
N GLU A 132 -0.54 -10.79 -11.79
CA GLU A 132 0.13 -9.96 -10.80
C GLU A 132 -0.34 -8.51 -10.89
N ILE A 133 -0.45 -7.87 -9.71
CA ILE A 133 -0.82 -6.46 -9.63
C ILE A 133 0.24 -5.61 -10.37
N PRO A 134 -0.16 -4.56 -11.11
CA PRO A 134 0.81 -3.76 -11.88
C PRO A 134 1.96 -3.17 -11.06
N ALA A 135 1.76 -2.99 -9.76
CA ALA A 135 2.82 -2.48 -8.87
C ALA A 135 3.79 -3.58 -8.40
N ASP A 136 3.61 -4.84 -8.81
CA ASP A 136 4.45 -5.95 -8.39
C ASP A 136 5.92 -5.72 -8.74
N PHE A 137 6.80 -6.06 -7.79
CA PHE A 137 8.24 -5.86 -7.95
C PHE A 137 8.93 -6.95 -8.76
N GLY A 138 8.21 -8.04 -9.08
CA GLY A 138 8.80 -9.14 -9.84
C GLY A 138 9.74 -10.01 -9.02
N ARG A 139 9.68 -9.93 -7.68
CA ARG A 139 10.59 -10.67 -6.78
C ARG A 139 9.86 -11.65 -5.87
N LYS A 140 8.59 -11.86 -6.10
CA LYS A 140 7.79 -12.77 -5.28
C LYS A 140 7.69 -14.14 -5.88
#